data_251713f91dae641bb3703e930ecedfa7
#
_entry.id   251713f91dae641bb3703e930ecedfa7
#
_cell.length_a   1.000
_cell.length_b   1.000
_cell.length_c   1.000
_cell.angle_alpha   90.00
_cell.angle_beta   90.00
_cell.angle_gamma   90.00
#
_symmetry.space_group_name_H-M   'P 1'
#
loop_
_entity.id
_entity.type
_entity.pdbx_description
1 polymer ?
#
loop_
_entity_poly.entity_id
_entity_poly.type
_entity_poly.pdbx_seq_one_letter_code
_entity_poly.pdbx_strand_id
1 'polypeptide(L)'
;MSWTGKILRIDLSAGTCTSEPLNMQWANDYMGQRGLATKYLVEETDPTVDPFSPDNKMIFATGPLTGTIAPTSGRWSVVCKGPLTGAIACSNSGGFFGAELKNAGWDMVIFEGKSASPVYLDMTNDQAELKDASDLWGKSVWETETALRERRGDPDVRVASIGLAGESGVLYAAVVNDMDRAAGRSGVGAVMGSKNLKAVVVRGTVGVKVNDPMAMMKTSNAAKEILAENAVTGEGLPTHGTQILMNVINEVGALPTRNGQDVQFD
;
A
#
# COMPACT_ATOMS: atom_id res chain seq x y z
N MET A 1 18.72 -1.36 10.95
CA MET A 1 17.45 -1.49 10.25
C MET A 1 16.72 -0.16 10.39
N SER A 2 15.88 0.21 9.43
CA SER A 2 15.27 1.54 9.37
C SER A 2 13.77 1.50 9.70
N TRP A 3 13.42 0.81 10.78
CA TRP A 3 12.11 0.94 11.39
C TRP A 3 11.98 2.31 12.04
N THR A 4 10.82 2.95 11.93
CA THR A 4 10.49 4.18 12.66
C THR A 4 10.10 3.86 14.10
N GLY A 5 9.66 2.63 14.35
CA GLY A 5 9.23 2.13 15.65
C GLY A 5 7.82 2.56 16.05
N LYS A 6 7.02 3.09 15.10
CA LYS A 6 5.66 3.59 15.34
C LYS A 6 4.66 3.04 14.34
N ILE A 7 3.45 2.77 14.82
CA ILE A 7 2.25 2.51 14.03
C ILE A 7 1.18 3.56 14.36
N LEU A 8 0.34 3.84 13.38
CA LEU A 8 -0.81 4.71 13.53
C LEU A 8 -2.08 3.85 13.51
N ARG A 9 -2.87 3.92 14.56
CA ARG A 9 -4.17 3.26 14.64
C ARG A 9 -5.28 4.26 14.43
N ILE A 10 -6.20 3.95 13.53
CA ILE A 10 -7.33 4.79 13.15
C ILE A 10 -8.61 4.03 13.48
N ASP A 11 -9.33 4.48 14.47
CA ASP A 11 -10.70 4.03 14.72
C ASP A 11 -11.68 4.91 13.94
N LEU A 12 -12.17 4.36 12.82
CA LEU A 12 -13.09 5.06 11.93
C LEU A 12 -14.48 5.27 12.56
N SER A 13 -14.86 4.44 13.53
CA SER A 13 -16.15 4.57 14.22
C SER A 13 -16.11 5.68 15.28
N ALA A 14 -15.02 5.77 16.03
CA ALA A 14 -14.80 6.80 17.05
C ALA A 14 -14.24 8.11 16.46
N GLY A 15 -13.69 8.07 15.23
CA GLY A 15 -13.04 9.22 14.60
C GLY A 15 -11.69 9.57 15.22
N THR A 16 -10.97 8.59 15.79
CA THR A 16 -9.72 8.84 16.52
C THR A 16 -8.49 8.31 15.79
N CYS A 17 -7.38 9.03 15.98
CA CYS A 17 -6.06 8.66 15.44
C CYS A 17 -5.08 8.53 16.61
N THR A 18 -4.53 7.35 16.85
CA THR A 18 -3.66 7.07 18.01
C THR A 18 -2.33 6.48 17.54
N SER A 19 -1.22 7.04 18.06
CA SER A 19 0.12 6.51 17.85
C SER A 19 0.41 5.41 18.86
N GLU A 20 0.93 4.28 18.38
CA GLU A 20 1.35 3.14 19.20
C GLU A 20 2.78 2.73 18.86
N PRO A 21 3.52 2.13 19.80
CA PRO A 21 4.83 1.57 19.51
C PRO A 21 4.70 0.33 18.60
N LEU A 22 5.61 0.22 17.64
CA LEU A 22 5.75 -0.99 16.83
C LEU A 22 6.22 -2.14 17.72
N ASN A 23 5.60 -3.32 17.59
CA ASN A 23 6.13 -4.52 18.24
C ASN A 23 7.43 -4.96 17.55
N MET A 24 8.56 -4.61 18.18
CA MET A 24 9.89 -4.87 17.61
C MET A 24 10.24 -6.34 17.51
N GLN A 25 9.68 -7.20 18.38
CA GLN A 25 9.86 -8.65 18.26
C GLN A 25 9.20 -9.15 16.96
N TRP A 26 7.95 -8.77 16.72
CA TRP A 26 7.27 -9.11 15.47
C TRP A 26 7.95 -8.50 14.24
N ALA A 27 8.45 -7.27 14.35
CA ALA A 27 9.19 -6.64 13.25
C ALA A 27 10.47 -7.42 12.89
N ASN A 28 11.17 -7.98 13.87
CA ASN A 28 12.34 -8.83 13.64
C ASN A 28 11.95 -10.19 13.03
N ASP A 29 10.88 -10.81 13.51
CA ASP A 29 10.45 -12.14 13.07
C ASP A 29 9.81 -12.13 11.68
N TYR A 30 9.04 -11.08 11.37
CA TYR A 30 8.22 -10.98 10.15
C TYR A 30 8.68 -9.87 9.18
N MET A 31 9.78 -9.20 9.47
CA MET A 31 10.43 -8.13 8.70
C MET A 31 9.59 -6.86 8.50
N GLY A 32 8.51 -6.89 7.73
CA GLY A 32 7.71 -5.72 7.39
C GLY A 32 6.68 -6.02 6.30
N GLN A 33 6.03 -4.97 5.79
CA GLN A 33 5.00 -5.07 4.74
C GLN A 33 4.04 -6.24 5.00
N ARG A 34 3.93 -7.16 4.01
CA ARG A 34 3.02 -8.31 4.07
C ARG A 34 3.22 -9.17 5.31
N GLY A 35 4.46 -9.54 5.63
CA GLY A 35 4.76 -10.43 6.75
C GLY A 35 4.28 -9.86 8.08
N LEU A 36 4.73 -8.67 8.41
CA LEU A 36 4.39 -8.01 9.68
C LEU A 36 2.91 -7.60 9.75
N ALA A 37 2.36 -7.04 8.67
CA ALA A 37 0.94 -6.67 8.62
C ALA A 37 0.02 -7.89 8.76
N THR A 38 0.39 -9.04 8.16
CA THR A 38 -0.35 -10.29 8.34
C THR A 38 -0.31 -10.76 9.80
N LYS A 39 0.84 -10.62 10.48
CA LYS A 39 0.94 -10.95 11.90
C LYS A 39 -0.03 -10.12 12.74
N TYR A 40 -0.06 -8.79 12.55
CA TYR A 40 -1.03 -7.93 13.23
C TYR A 40 -2.49 -8.32 12.90
N LEU A 41 -2.79 -8.56 11.61
CA LEU A 41 -4.14 -8.96 11.19
C LEU A 41 -4.59 -10.24 11.90
N VAL A 42 -3.75 -11.27 11.92
CA VAL A 42 -4.08 -12.59 12.52
C VAL A 42 -4.27 -12.53 14.03
N GLU A 43 -3.46 -11.71 14.72
CA GLU A 43 -3.56 -11.57 16.17
C GLU A 43 -4.77 -10.73 16.61
N GLU A 44 -5.20 -9.80 15.76
CA GLU A 44 -6.19 -8.80 16.15
C GLU A 44 -7.56 -8.95 15.45
N THR A 45 -7.72 -9.94 14.56
CA THR A 45 -8.97 -10.13 13.78
C THR A 45 -9.43 -11.57 13.87
N ASP A 46 -10.69 -11.78 14.21
CA ASP A 46 -11.32 -13.10 14.16
C ASP A 46 -11.29 -13.63 12.71
N PRO A 47 -10.76 -14.84 12.45
CA PRO A 47 -10.70 -15.40 11.10
C PRO A 47 -12.07 -15.62 10.47
N THR A 48 -13.15 -15.66 11.25
CA THR A 48 -14.54 -15.84 10.76
C THR A 48 -15.23 -14.53 10.41
N VAL A 49 -14.61 -13.34 10.69
CA VAL A 49 -15.21 -12.03 10.44
C VAL A 49 -15.63 -11.89 8.96
N ASP A 50 -16.75 -11.24 8.71
CA ASP A 50 -17.14 -10.85 7.35
C ASP A 50 -16.13 -9.82 6.81
N PRO A 51 -15.61 -9.97 5.57
CA PRO A 51 -14.66 -9.04 4.99
C PRO A 51 -15.12 -7.59 4.96
N PHE A 52 -16.42 -7.32 4.90
CA PHE A 52 -17.00 -5.97 4.90
C PHE A 52 -17.43 -5.49 6.30
N SER A 53 -17.27 -6.33 7.32
CA SER A 53 -17.54 -5.94 8.71
C SER A 53 -16.61 -4.80 9.17
N PRO A 54 -17.11 -3.91 10.04
CA PRO A 54 -16.25 -2.98 10.78
C PRO A 54 -15.10 -3.67 11.51
N ASP A 55 -15.28 -4.91 11.96
CA ASP A 55 -14.29 -5.68 12.72
C ASP A 55 -13.13 -6.19 11.87
N ASN A 56 -13.28 -6.26 10.54
CA ASN A 56 -12.16 -6.54 9.65
C ASN A 56 -11.18 -5.37 9.67
N LYS A 57 -9.93 -5.63 10.00
CA LYS A 57 -8.90 -4.58 9.95
C LYS A 57 -8.34 -4.44 8.53
N MET A 58 -7.97 -3.21 8.19
CA MET A 58 -7.25 -2.90 6.95
C MET A 58 -5.92 -2.24 7.31
N ILE A 59 -4.82 -2.79 6.82
CA ILE A 59 -3.48 -2.42 7.25
C ILE A 59 -2.66 -1.95 6.05
N PHE A 60 -2.17 -0.70 6.10
CA PHE A 60 -1.19 -0.16 5.18
C PHE A 60 0.19 -0.29 5.81
N ALA A 61 1.11 -0.99 5.16
CA ALA A 61 2.40 -1.32 5.78
C ALA A 61 3.58 -1.04 4.86
N THR A 62 4.63 -0.46 5.43
CA THR A 62 5.93 -0.26 4.81
C THR A 62 6.92 -1.34 5.24
N GLY A 63 8.04 -1.45 4.53
CA GLY A 63 9.12 -2.36 4.88
C GLY A 63 10.32 -1.65 5.53
N PRO A 64 11.30 -2.43 6.00
CA PRO A 64 12.50 -1.86 6.63
C PRO A 64 13.38 -1.05 5.68
N LEU A 65 13.28 -1.27 4.38
CA LEU A 65 14.02 -0.53 3.37
C LEU A 65 13.18 0.55 2.67
N THR A 66 11.87 0.60 2.94
CA THR A 66 10.98 1.58 2.29
C THR A 66 11.44 3.02 2.61
N GLY A 67 11.51 3.85 1.57
CA GLY A 67 11.97 5.24 1.68
C GLY A 67 13.48 5.43 1.81
N THR A 68 14.29 4.34 1.72
CA THR A 68 15.75 4.42 1.67
C THR A 68 16.27 4.48 0.23
N ILE A 69 17.59 4.59 0.06
CA ILE A 69 18.26 4.56 -1.26
C ILE A 69 18.45 3.15 -1.84
N ALA A 70 18.00 2.10 -1.13
CA ALA A 70 18.07 0.73 -1.63
C ALA A 70 17.25 0.58 -2.93
N PRO A 71 17.69 -0.22 -3.91
CA PRO A 71 16.88 -0.52 -5.08
C PRO A 71 15.50 -1.06 -4.70
N THR A 72 14.47 -0.67 -5.45
CA THR A 72 13.05 -1.08 -5.27
C THR A 72 12.41 -0.72 -3.91
N SER A 73 12.95 0.24 -3.18
CA SER A 73 12.52 0.63 -1.84
C SER A 73 11.23 1.47 -1.75
N GLY A 74 10.50 1.65 -2.86
CA GLY A 74 9.20 2.37 -2.89
C GLY A 74 7.98 1.52 -2.57
N ARG A 75 8.13 0.19 -2.42
CA ARG A 75 6.99 -0.72 -2.23
C ARG A 75 6.34 -0.61 -0.85
N TRP A 76 5.01 -0.71 -0.84
CA TRP A 76 4.18 -0.82 0.35
C TRP A 76 3.06 -1.84 0.11
N SER A 77 2.39 -2.27 1.16
CA SER A 77 1.36 -3.32 1.07
C SER A 77 0.08 -2.92 1.80
N VAL A 78 -1.05 -3.40 1.26
CA VAL A 78 -2.36 -3.38 1.92
C VAL A 78 -2.71 -4.80 2.32
N VAL A 79 -3.05 -5.01 3.59
CA VAL A 79 -3.40 -6.32 4.14
C VAL A 79 -4.72 -6.23 4.89
N CYS A 80 -5.63 -7.18 4.61
CA CYS A 80 -6.94 -7.31 5.27
C CYS A 80 -7.51 -8.72 5.02
N LYS A 81 -8.66 -9.05 5.56
CA LYS A 81 -9.44 -10.19 5.06
C LYS A 81 -10.08 -9.82 3.72
N GLY A 82 -9.83 -10.61 2.69
CA GLY A 82 -10.25 -10.33 1.32
C GLY A 82 -11.70 -10.69 1.02
N PRO A 83 -12.43 -9.86 0.27
CA PRO A 83 -13.86 -10.03 0.06
C PRO A 83 -14.21 -11.16 -0.91
N LEU A 84 -13.31 -11.51 -1.84
CA LEU A 84 -13.59 -12.55 -2.85
C LEU A 84 -13.34 -13.96 -2.31
N THR A 85 -12.25 -14.16 -1.57
CA THR A 85 -11.80 -15.50 -1.17
C THR A 85 -12.07 -15.81 0.30
N GLY A 86 -12.36 -14.80 1.12
CA GLY A 86 -12.44 -14.96 2.58
C GLY A 86 -11.10 -15.24 3.26
N ALA A 87 -10.02 -15.29 2.49
CA ALA A 87 -8.66 -15.49 2.99
C ALA A 87 -7.95 -14.16 3.25
N ILE A 88 -6.72 -14.22 3.76
CA ILE A 88 -5.87 -13.04 3.91
C ILE A 88 -5.57 -12.47 2.52
N ALA A 89 -6.03 -11.24 2.29
CA ALA A 89 -5.69 -10.44 1.13
C ALA A 89 -4.39 -9.70 1.41
N CYS A 90 -3.44 -9.81 0.50
CA CYS A 90 -2.23 -9.00 0.51
C CYS A 90 -1.99 -8.45 -0.90
N SER A 91 -2.14 -7.16 -1.04
CA SER A 91 -1.85 -6.46 -2.29
C SER A 91 -0.75 -5.44 -2.09
N ASN A 92 0.20 -5.36 -3.01
CA ASN A 92 1.26 -4.37 -2.90
C ASN A 92 1.26 -3.40 -4.07
N SER A 93 1.74 -2.19 -3.82
CA SER A 93 1.91 -1.15 -4.83
C SER A 93 3.32 -0.56 -4.77
N GLY A 94 3.72 0.04 -5.89
CA GLY A 94 4.94 0.84 -6.00
C GLY A 94 4.62 2.33 -5.87
N GLY A 95 5.40 3.16 -6.57
CA GLY A 95 5.25 4.61 -6.54
C GLY A 95 5.91 5.23 -5.31
N PHE A 96 5.43 6.39 -4.92
CA PHE A 96 6.04 7.23 -3.88
C PHE A 96 5.27 7.21 -2.56
N PHE A 97 3.99 6.78 -2.56
CA PHE A 97 3.14 6.77 -1.37
C PHE A 97 3.78 6.03 -0.18
N GLY A 98 4.33 4.83 -0.42
CA GLY A 98 4.98 4.05 0.64
C GLY A 98 6.20 4.73 1.23
N ALA A 99 7.02 5.37 0.39
CA ALA A 99 8.19 6.13 0.84
C ALA A 99 7.76 7.37 1.64
N GLU A 100 6.72 8.07 1.20
CA GLU A 100 6.19 9.25 1.89
C GLU A 100 5.60 8.88 3.25
N LEU A 101 4.85 7.76 3.34
CA LEU A 101 4.33 7.24 4.61
C LEU A 101 5.48 6.94 5.59
N LYS A 102 6.56 6.34 5.09
CA LYS A 102 7.76 6.08 5.90
C LYS A 102 8.47 7.37 6.32
N ASN A 103 8.58 8.34 5.41
CA ASN A 103 9.16 9.65 5.67
C ASN A 103 8.32 10.47 6.67
N ALA A 104 7.02 10.22 6.78
CA ALA A 104 6.15 10.77 7.81
C ALA A 104 6.39 10.14 9.19
N GLY A 105 7.17 9.05 9.27
CA GLY A 105 7.54 8.41 10.53
C GLY A 105 6.69 7.20 10.91
N TRP A 106 5.98 6.59 9.95
CA TRP A 106 5.11 5.46 10.21
C TRP A 106 5.59 4.18 9.52
N ASP A 107 5.69 3.09 10.28
CA ASP A 107 5.92 1.76 9.72
C ASP A 107 4.62 1.15 9.20
N MET A 108 3.49 1.51 9.82
CA MET A 108 2.19 0.92 9.52
C MET A 108 1.05 1.87 9.92
N VAL A 109 -0.07 1.81 9.17
CA VAL A 109 -1.36 2.41 9.53
C VAL A 109 -2.40 1.31 9.58
N ILE A 110 -3.11 1.16 10.70
CA ILE A 110 -4.16 0.17 10.91
C ILE A 110 -5.50 0.89 11.01
N PHE A 111 -6.40 0.57 10.10
CA PHE A 111 -7.78 1.06 10.09
C PHE A 111 -8.70 0.01 10.67
N GLU A 112 -9.49 0.39 11.66
CA GLU A 112 -10.53 -0.42 12.30
C GLU A 112 -11.84 0.34 12.36
N GLY A 113 -12.93 -0.37 12.59
CA GLY A 113 -14.26 0.22 12.57
C GLY A 113 -14.74 0.61 11.17
N LYS A 114 -15.77 1.46 11.15
CA LYS A 114 -16.37 2.04 9.95
C LYS A 114 -16.85 3.45 10.26
N SER A 115 -16.53 4.41 9.42
CA SER A 115 -17.06 5.77 9.54
C SER A 115 -18.55 5.83 9.18
N ALA A 116 -19.30 6.69 9.83
CA ALA A 116 -20.73 6.93 9.54
C ALA A 116 -20.94 7.58 8.17
N SER A 117 -19.98 8.38 7.69
CA SER A 117 -19.99 9.08 6.40
C SER A 117 -18.65 8.91 5.69
N PRO A 118 -18.55 9.21 4.39
CA PRO A 118 -17.27 9.20 3.69
C PRO A 118 -16.23 10.11 4.33
N VAL A 119 -15.04 9.53 4.59
CA VAL A 119 -13.90 10.26 5.16
C VAL A 119 -12.62 9.99 4.38
N TYR A 120 -11.62 10.85 4.55
CA TYR A 120 -10.25 10.57 4.19
C TYR A 120 -9.33 10.85 5.39
N LEU A 121 -8.24 10.09 5.47
CA LEU A 121 -7.19 10.34 6.46
C LEU A 121 -6.21 11.36 5.87
N ASP A 122 -5.95 12.45 6.59
CA ASP A 122 -4.97 13.47 6.24
C ASP A 122 -3.82 13.46 7.24
N MET A 123 -2.60 13.20 6.74
CA MET A 123 -1.40 13.05 7.58
C MET A 123 -0.28 14.02 7.16
N THR A 124 0.33 14.64 8.14
CA THR A 124 1.62 15.34 8.00
C THR A 124 2.53 14.92 9.15
N ASN A 125 3.54 14.13 8.87
CA ASN A 125 4.43 13.57 9.88
C ASN A 125 3.64 12.81 10.98
N ASP A 126 3.77 13.21 12.23
CA ASP A 126 3.07 12.63 13.39
C ASP A 126 1.64 13.17 13.61
N GLN A 127 1.21 14.13 12.81
CA GLN A 127 -0.14 14.70 12.85
C GLN A 127 -1.03 13.92 11.89
N ALA A 128 -2.16 13.43 12.37
CA ALA A 128 -3.13 12.69 11.57
C ALA A 128 -4.56 13.05 12.00
N GLU A 129 -5.45 13.28 11.04
CA GLU A 129 -6.85 13.58 11.28
C GLU A 129 -7.76 12.99 10.20
N LEU A 130 -8.98 12.61 10.58
CA LEU A 130 -10.03 12.22 9.64
C LEU A 130 -10.80 13.46 9.20
N LYS A 131 -10.94 13.62 7.89
CA LYS A 131 -11.67 14.74 7.26
C LYS A 131 -12.83 14.22 6.41
N ASP A 132 -13.85 15.04 6.25
CA ASP A 132 -14.99 14.74 5.39
C ASP A 132 -14.56 14.55 3.93
N ALA A 133 -15.07 13.49 3.31
CA ALA A 133 -14.85 13.14 1.91
C ALA A 133 -16.18 13.03 1.12
N SER A 134 -17.26 13.56 1.63
CA SER A 134 -18.59 13.44 1.00
C SER A 134 -18.62 14.00 -0.42
N ASP A 135 -17.90 15.08 -0.68
CA ASP A 135 -17.77 15.69 -2.01
C ASP A 135 -16.79 14.95 -2.95
N LEU A 136 -16.00 14.02 -2.41
CA LEU A 136 -15.09 13.15 -3.17
C LEU A 136 -15.72 11.79 -3.48
N TRP A 137 -16.78 11.41 -2.78
CA TRP A 137 -17.50 10.17 -3.04
C TRP A 137 -18.19 10.22 -4.39
N GLY A 138 -18.05 9.15 -5.18
CA GLY A 138 -18.51 9.11 -6.56
C GLY A 138 -17.50 9.63 -7.59
N LYS A 139 -16.34 10.15 -7.15
CA LYS A 139 -15.26 10.59 -8.06
C LYS A 139 -14.29 9.45 -8.37
N SER A 140 -13.69 9.54 -9.55
CA SER A 140 -12.57 8.66 -9.94
C SER A 140 -11.34 8.87 -9.05
N VAL A 141 -10.38 7.97 -9.13
CA VAL A 141 -9.12 8.10 -8.39
C VAL A 141 -8.32 9.33 -8.83
N TRP A 142 -8.33 9.66 -10.11
CA TRP A 142 -7.64 10.84 -10.66
C TRP A 142 -8.25 12.15 -10.15
N GLU A 143 -9.59 12.28 -10.23
CA GLU A 143 -10.29 13.45 -9.70
C GLU A 143 -10.10 13.61 -8.19
N THR A 144 -10.11 12.49 -7.46
CA THR A 144 -9.89 12.46 -6.00
C THR A 144 -8.48 12.92 -5.64
N GLU A 145 -7.46 12.37 -6.29
CA GLU A 145 -6.07 12.74 -6.03
C GLU A 145 -5.80 14.20 -6.39
N THR A 146 -6.29 14.66 -7.55
CA THR A 146 -6.15 16.06 -7.97
C THR A 146 -6.80 17.00 -6.95
N ALA A 147 -8.05 16.77 -6.57
CA ALA A 147 -8.76 17.60 -5.59
C ALA A 147 -8.05 17.65 -4.24
N LEU A 148 -7.50 16.51 -3.75
CA LEU A 148 -6.80 16.45 -2.48
C LEU A 148 -5.44 17.17 -2.51
N ARG A 149 -4.70 17.08 -3.61
CA ARG A 149 -3.46 17.83 -3.81
C ARG A 149 -3.71 19.34 -3.87
N GLU A 150 -4.76 19.76 -4.59
CA GLU A 150 -5.17 21.16 -4.65
C GLU A 150 -5.57 21.71 -3.27
N ARG A 151 -6.37 20.95 -2.49
CA ARG A 151 -6.75 21.32 -1.12
C ARG A 151 -5.55 21.52 -0.20
N ARG A 152 -4.54 20.69 -0.36
CA ARG A 152 -3.30 20.76 0.44
C ARG A 152 -2.38 21.89 -0.02
N GLY A 153 -2.45 22.30 -1.27
CA GLY A 153 -1.55 23.30 -1.87
C GLY A 153 -0.08 22.87 -1.84
N ASP A 154 0.19 21.54 -1.75
CA ASP A 154 1.52 20.95 -1.67
C ASP A 154 1.67 19.86 -2.75
N PRO A 155 2.54 20.05 -3.76
CA PRO A 155 2.73 19.11 -4.86
C PRO A 155 3.37 17.78 -4.41
N ASP A 156 4.03 17.77 -3.27
CA ASP A 156 4.74 16.59 -2.74
C ASP A 156 3.84 15.66 -1.94
N VAL A 157 2.59 16.05 -1.68
CA VAL A 157 1.59 15.19 -1.05
C VAL A 157 1.37 13.93 -1.90
N ARG A 158 1.29 12.77 -1.23
CA ARG A 158 0.96 11.51 -1.86
C ARG A 158 -0.41 11.03 -1.39
N VAL A 159 -1.15 10.45 -2.33
CA VAL A 159 -2.53 10.01 -2.10
C VAL A 159 -2.65 8.54 -2.47
N ALA A 160 -3.33 7.78 -1.62
CA ALA A 160 -3.84 6.45 -1.95
C ALA A 160 -5.37 6.49 -1.82
N SER A 161 -6.11 6.12 -2.85
CA SER A 161 -7.57 6.30 -2.89
C SER A 161 -8.27 5.14 -3.58
N ILE A 162 -9.59 5.09 -3.40
CA ILE A 162 -10.48 4.23 -4.17
C ILE A 162 -11.34 5.06 -5.12
N GLY A 163 -11.71 4.45 -6.25
CA GLY A 163 -12.72 4.97 -7.17
C GLY A 163 -14.08 4.28 -6.95
N LEU A 164 -14.97 4.49 -7.91
CA LEU A 164 -16.34 3.97 -7.95
C LEU A 164 -16.43 2.45 -7.67
N ALA A 165 -15.47 1.66 -8.17
CA ALA A 165 -15.45 0.22 -7.95
C ALA A 165 -15.29 -0.15 -6.46
N GLY A 166 -14.43 0.57 -5.73
CA GLY A 166 -14.26 0.38 -4.28
C GLY A 166 -15.50 0.80 -3.50
N GLU A 167 -16.07 1.95 -3.84
CA GLU A 167 -17.30 2.47 -3.24
C GLU A 167 -18.50 1.55 -3.46
N SER A 168 -18.58 0.92 -4.63
CA SER A 168 -19.66 -0.02 -5.01
C SER A 168 -19.40 -1.46 -4.55
N GLY A 169 -18.33 -1.73 -3.80
CA GLY A 169 -18.03 -3.06 -3.28
C GLY A 169 -17.64 -4.10 -4.33
N VAL A 170 -17.09 -3.69 -5.45
CA VAL A 170 -16.60 -4.62 -6.49
C VAL A 170 -15.49 -5.48 -5.90
N LEU A 171 -15.65 -6.81 -5.90
CA LEU A 171 -14.82 -7.76 -5.16
C LEU A 171 -13.33 -7.81 -5.56
N TYR A 172 -12.96 -7.17 -6.66
CA TYR A 172 -11.58 -7.02 -7.11
C TYR A 172 -11.14 -5.56 -7.21
N ALA A 173 -11.86 -4.63 -6.57
CA ALA A 173 -11.51 -3.22 -6.56
C ALA A 173 -10.12 -2.97 -5.98
N ALA A 174 -9.37 -2.07 -6.60
CA ALA A 174 -8.02 -1.70 -6.20
C ALA A 174 -7.98 -0.48 -5.29
N VAL A 175 -6.88 -0.34 -4.54
CA VAL A 175 -6.44 0.94 -3.98
C VAL A 175 -5.37 1.50 -4.92
N VAL A 176 -5.58 2.71 -5.42
CA VAL A 176 -4.70 3.37 -6.40
C VAL A 176 -3.93 4.50 -5.73
N ASN A 177 -2.65 4.61 -6.01
CA ASN A 177 -1.79 5.70 -5.52
C ASN A 177 -0.97 6.30 -6.65
N ASP A 178 -0.57 7.56 -6.47
CA ASP A 178 0.27 8.28 -7.44
C ASP A 178 -0.29 8.17 -8.87
N MET A 179 -1.59 8.35 -9.05
CA MET A 179 -2.37 8.26 -10.29
C MET A 179 -2.39 6.88 -10.97
N ASP A 180 -1.22 6.22 -11.10
CA ASP A 180 -1.00 5.07 -11.99
C ASP A 180 -0.52 3.81 -11.29
N ARG A 181 -0.34 3.84 -9.97
CA ARG A 181 0.10 2.70 -9.17
C ARG A 181 -1.07 2.09 -8.43
N ALA A 182 -1.15 0.78 -8.40
CA ALA A 182 -2.29 0.10 -7.80
C ALA A 182 -1.88 -1.07 -6.91
N ALA A 183 -2.46 -1.13 -5.72
CA ALA A 183 -2.64 -2.36 -4.97
C ALA A 183 -3.87 -3.07 -5.57
N GLY A 184 -3.65 -3.73 -6.71
CA GLY A 184 -4.69 -4.14 -7.67
C GLY A 184 -5.24 -5.54 -7.44
N ARG A 185 -4.76 -6.30 -6.45
CA ARG A 185 -5.18 -7.69 -6.22
C ARG A 185 -6.03 -7.82 -4.97
N SER A 186 -6.83 -8.90 -4.91
CA SER A 186 -7.54 -9.39 -3.73
C SER A 186 -8.67 -8.48 -3.21
N GLY A 187 -9.09 -7.46 -3.98
CA GLY A 187 -10.27 -6.65 -3.63
C GLY A 187 -10.11 -5.70 -2.44
N VAL A 188 -8.88 -5.31 -2.12
CA VAL A 188 -8.59 -4.42 -0.97
C VAL A 188 -9.31 -3.07 -1.05
N GLY A 189 -9.60 -2.59 -2.28
CA GLY A 189 -10.37 -1.36 -2.49
C GLY A 189 -11.83 -1.47 -2.04
N ALA A 190 -12.45 -2.64 -2.19
CA ALA A 190 -13.81 -2.88 -1.72
C ALA A 190 -13.88 -2.88 -0.17
N VAL A 191 -12.87 -3.43 0.50
CA VAL A 191 -12.77 -3.36 1.97
C VAL A 191 -12.60 -1.91 2.42
N MET A 192 -11.78 -1.12 1.72
CA MET A 192 -11.63 0.32 2.00
C MET A 192 -12.96 1.07 1.85
N GLY A 193 -13.71 0.78 0.78
CA GLY A 193 -15.04 1.37 0.52
C GLY A 193 -16.08 0.98 1.58
N SER A 194 -16.08 -0.30 2.02
CA SER A 194 -17.01 -0.76 3.06
C SER A 194 -16.84 -0.03 4.39
N LYS A 195 -15.66 0.55 4.63
CA LYS A 195 -15.34 1.37 5.81
C LYS A 195 -15.68 2.86 5.64
N ASN A 196 -16.22 3.27 4.49
CA ASN A 196 -16.41 4.67 4.09
C ASN A 196 -15.08 5.45 4.06
N LEU A 197 -13.96 4.80 3.85
CA LEU A 197 -12.64 5.42 3.71
C LEU A 197 -12.36 5.68 2.22
N LYS A 198 -12.38 6.95 1.80
CA LYS A 198 -12.18 7.34 0.40
C LYS A 198 -10.71 7.40 0.02
N ALA A 199 -9.89 7.98 0.89
CA ALA A 199 -8.48 8.21 0.61
C ALA A 199 -7.62 8.27 1.88
N VAL A 200 -6.32 8.11 1.68
CA VAL A 200 -5.26 8.37 2.64
C VAL A 200 -4.30 9.35 2.00
N VAL A 201 -4.13 10.50 2.62
CA VAL A 201 -3.26 11.60 2.17
C VAL A 201 -2.07 11.67 3.12
N VAL A 202 -0.86 11.71 2.60
CA VAL A 202 0.35 11.75 3.41
C VAL A 202 1.38 12.75 2.90
N ARG A 203 1.99 13.47 3.84
CA ARG A 203 3.17 14.31 3.66
C ARG A 203 4.19 13.99 4.72
N GLY A 204 5.37 13.53 4.32
CA GLY A 204 6.45 13.12 5.22
C GLY A 204 7.70 13.94 5.00
N THR A 205 8.18 14.63 6.04
CA THR A 205 9.41 15.45 6.00
C THR A 205 10.44 15.03 7.05
N VAL A 206 10.14 14.01 7.87
CA VAL A 206 11.04 13.52 8.93
C VAL A 206 12.22 12.74 8.32
N GLY A 207 11.96 12.02 7.23
CA GLY A 207 12.94 11.15 6.60
C GLY A 207 13.11 9.80 7.29
N VAL A 208 13.84 8.91 6.63
CA VAL A 208 14.11 7.56 7.14
C VAL A 208 15.49 7.50 7.77
N LYS A 209 15.55 7.19 9.08
CA LYS A 209 16.82 7.04 9.79
C LYS A 209 17.47 5.70 9.44
N VAL A 210 18.66 5.75 8.86
CA VAL A 210 19.48 4.57 8.55
C VAL A 210 20.59 4.44 9.61
N ASN A 211 20.80 3.23 10.10
CA ASN A 211 21.77 2.96 11.18
C ASN A 211 23.21 3.26 10.76
N ASP A 212 23.60 2.85 9.55
CA ASP A 212 24.91 3.14 8.95
C ASP A 212 24.68 3.66 7.50
N PRO A 213 24.62 4.99 7.29
CA PRO A 213 24.39 5.59 5.98
C PRO A 213 25.50 5.29 4.97
N MET A 214 26.76 5.19 5.41
CA MET A 214 27.89 4.92 4.53
C MET A 214 27.88 3.48 4.02
N ALA A 215 27.64 2.51 4.91
CA ALA A 215 27.46 1.11 4.51
C ALA A 215 26.25 0.94 3.59
N MET A 216 25.14 1.62 3.88
CA MET A 216 23.94 1.60 3.04
C MET A 216 24.23 2.13 1.63
N MET A 217 24.92 3.25 1.52
CA MET A 217 25.28 3.85 0.24
C MET A 217 26.20 2.93 -0.57
N LYS A 218 27.25 2.38 0.07
CA LYS A 218 28.17 1.43 -0.59
C LYS A 218 27.44 0.20 -1.11
N THR A 219 26.60 -0.41 -0.26
CA THR A 219 25.85 -1.63 -0.62
C THR A 219 24.82 -1.35 -1.71
N SER A 220 24.13 -0.20 -1.64
CA SER A 220 23.14 0.19 -2.66
C SER A 220 23.78 0.46 -4.01
N ASN A 221 24.97 1.05 -4.05
CA ASN A 221 25.69 1.25 -5.30
C ASN A 221 26.17 -0.08 -5.90
N ALA A 222 26.75 -0.96 -5.10
CA ALA A 222 27.12 -2.31 -5.56
C ALA A 222 25.90 -3.10 -6.10
N ALA A 223 24.74 -3.00 -5.41
CA ALA A 223 23.51 -3.62 -5.91
C ALA A 223 23.04 -3.02 -7.25
N LYS A 224 23.17 -1.71 -7.46
CA LYS A 224 22.84 -1.06 -8.74
C LYS A 224 23.76 -1.50 -9.88
N GLU A 225 25.05 -1.68 -9.61
CA GLU A 225 26.01 -2.22 -10.58
C GLU A 225 25.61 -3.63 -11.03
N ILE A 226 25.33 -4.54 -10.07
CA ILE A 226 24.87 -5.90 -10.38
C ILE A 226 23.56 -5.89 -11.20
N LEU A 227 22.61 -5.02 -10.84
CA LEU A 227 21.36 -4.89 -11.57
C LEU A 227 21.56 -4.35 -13.00
N ALA A 228 22.50 -3.44 -13.20
CA ALA A 228 22.80 -2.85 -14.50
C ALA A 228 23.51 -3.84 -15.44
N GLU A 229 24.34 -4.74 -14.91
CA GLU A 229 25.06 -5.76 -15.69
C GLU A 229 24.16 -6.94 -16.11
N ASN A 230 23.04 -7.14 -15.46
CA ASN A 230 22.13 -8.25 -15.76
C ASN A 230 21.22 -7.89 -16.97
N ALA A 231 21.18 -8.73 -17.99
CA ALA A 231 20.42 -8.49 -19.24
C ALA A 231 18.91 -8.23 -19.02
N VAL A 232 18.31 -8.84 -17.99
CA VAL A 232 16.89 -8.64 -17.67
C VAL A 232 16.67 -7.30 -16.96
N THR A 233 17.44 -7.02 -15.91
CA THR A 233 17.22 -5.82 -15.07
C THR A 233 17.89 -4.56 -15.62
N GLY A 234 19.00 -4.70 -16.36
CA GLY A 234 19.75 -3.58 -16.95
C GLY A 234 19.26 -3.17 -18.33
N GLU A 235 18.70 -4.09 -19.11
CA GLU A 235 18.27 -3.84 -20.49
C GLU A 235 16.79 -4.15 -20.73
N GLY A 236 16.37 -5.39 -20.48
CA GLY A 236 15.05 -5.86 -20.89
C GLY A 236 13.90 -5.17 -20.13
N LEU A 237 13.96 -5.09 -18.80
CA LEU A 237 12.94 -4.42 -18.00
C LEU A 237 12.89 -2.90 -18.19
N PRO A 238 14.03 -2.17 -18.32
CA PRO A 238 14.00 -0.75 -18.65
C PRO A 238 13.39 -0.46 -20.03
N THR A 239 13.62 -1.32 -21.01
CA THR A 239 13.16 -1.13 -22.40
C THR A 239 11.69 -1.56 -22.61
N HIS A 240 11.31 -2.73 -22.10
CA HIS A 240 10.02 -3.36 -22.38
C HIS A 240 9.09 -3.50 -21.18
N GLY A 241 9.56 -3.15 -19.99
CA GLY A 241 8.81 -3.41 -18.76
C GLY A 241 8.55 -4.90 -18.53
N THR A 242 7.47 -5.23 -17.85
CA THR A 242 7.10 -6.62 -17.53
C THR A 242 6.77 -7.44 -18.78
N GLN A 243 6.53 -6.81 -19.92
CA GLN A 243 6.21 -7.50 -21.19
C GLN A 243 7.37 -8.37 -21.72
N ILE A 244 8.59 -8.14 -21.27
CA ILE A 244 9.74 -9.01 -21.56
C ILE A 244 9.46 -10.48 -21.21
N LEU A 245 8.57 -10.73 -20.25
CA LEU A 245 8.22 -12.07 -19.78
C LEU A 245 7.18 -12.80 -20.65
N MET A 246 6.53 -12.12 -21.61
CA MET A 246 5.40 -12.70 -22.35
C MET A 246 5.75 -14.01 -23.04
N ASN A 247 6.86 -14.05 -23.80
CA ASN A 247 7.25 -15.25 -24.54
C ASN A 247 7.54 -16.42 -23.60
N VAL A 248 8.32 -16.18 -22.54
CA VAL A 248 8.65 -17.21 -21.55
C VAL A 248 7.39 -17.72 -20.83
N ILE A 249 6.49 -16.82 -20.46
CA ILE A 249 5.22 -17.18 -19.78
C ILE A 249 4.34 -17.97 -20.75
N ASN A 250 4.33 -17.62 -22.03
CA ASN A 250 3.60 -18.36 -23.06
C ASN A 250 4.17 -19.78 -23.26
N GLU A 251 5.48 -19.89 -23.37
CA GLU A 251 6.15 -21.20 -23.53
C GLU A 251 5.90 -22.17 -22.37
N VAL A 252 5.86 -21.65 -21.13
CA VAL A 252 5.59 -22.49 -19.97
C VAL A 252 4.09 -22.75 -19.72
N GLY A 253 3.21 -22.29 -20.62
CA GLY A 253 1.76 -22.51 -20.49
C GLY A 253 1.13 -21.76 -19.32
N ALA A 254 1.58 -20.53 -19.04
CA ALA A 254 1.11 -19.72 -17.93
C ALA A 254 0.61 -18.33 -18.35
N LEU A 255 0.39 -18.10 -19.69
CA LEU A 255 -0.17 -16.86 -20.22
C LEU A 255 -1.70 -16.98 -20.31
N PRO A 256 -2.49 -16.37 -19.42
CA PRO A 256 -3.94 -16.44 -19.50
C PRO A 256 -4.44 -15.83 -20.81
N THR A 257 -5.09 -16.64 -21.63
CA THR A 257 -5.60 -16.29 -22.94
C THR A 257 -7.10 -16.55 -23.00
N ARG A 258 -7.87 -15.80 -23.81
CA ARG A 258 -9.33 -15.92 -23.92
C ARG A 258 -10.04 -15.87 -22.56
N ASN A 259 -9.72 -14.86 -21.76
CA ASN A 259 -10.24 -14.69 -20.39
C ASN A 259 -9.92 -15.88 -19.45
N GLY A 260 -8.73 -16.48 -19.58
CA GLY A 260 -8.28 -17.58 -18.72
C GLY A 260 -8.83 -18.95 -19.13
N GLN A 261 -9.47 -19.08 -20.29
CA GLN A 261 -9.90 -20.37 -20.84
C GLN A 261 -8.73 -21.18 -21.38
N ASP A 262 -7.72 -20.48 -21.90
CA ASP A 262 -6.47 -21.05 -22.36
C ASP A 262 -5.29 -20.46 -21.57
N VAL A 263 -4.16 -21.17 -21.59
CA VAL A 263 -2.95 -20.80 -20.88
C VAL A 263 -1.77 -20.52 -21.81
N GLN A 264 -2.00 -20.62 -23.10
CA GLN A 264 -1.06 -20.29 -24.17
C GLN A 264 -1.79 -19.51 -25.26
N PHE A 265 -1.07 -18.61 -25.89
CA PHE A 265 -1.47 -17.90 -27.09
C PHE A 265 -0.72 -18.48 -28.28
N ASP A 266 -1.47 -18.95 -29.32
CA ASP A 266 -0.98 -19.48 -30.57
C ASP A 266 -0.78 -18.38 -31.60
#